data_a7fc67ae906698654a308e4e038f746f
#
_entry.id   a7fc67ae906698654a308e4e038f746f
#
_cell.length_a   1.000
_cell.length_b   1.000
_cell.length_c   1.000
_cell.angle_alpha   90.00
_cell.angle_beta   90.00
_cell.angle_gamma   90.00
#
_symmetry.space_group_name_H-M   'P 1'
#
loop_
_entity.id
_entity.type
_entity.pdbx_description
1 polymer ?
#
loop_
_entity_poly.entity_id
_entity_poly.type
_entity_poly.pdbx_seq_one_letter_code
_entity_poly.pdbx_strand_id
1 'polypeptide(L)'
;MPTVAPLDLDGYCLFADFIDETPVYALADGTVHRLDHGHQAVEMHDGITCATRTLDGKALITGGEDGLVRALNGEGVAAEIGTAGRKWIAAVATGPNGAVAWAAGKTAWARLNDGAVKEFAEERSIEGLAFAPKGLRLATARYNGGTLHWVATSGKPVDLEWKGAHTSVMFSPDGKYVVTTMQENALHGWRLDDMKHMRMSGYPAKVKSWSWSAKGKWLATSGAPAAIVWPFSGKDGPMGKAPLELGTRGDQMVTAVACHPQEDIVAVGYSDGMVLAVRFEDGKEVLLRRGGKGPVSALAWDKDGYRVAFGSEAGDCGVIDIRG
;
A
#
# COMPACT_ATOMS: atom_id res chain seq x y z
N MET A 1 11.45 25.82 -6.34
CA MET A 1 10.09 25.25 -6.50
C MET A 1 10.27 23.79 -6.85
N PRO A 2 9.36 22.88 -6.45
CA PRO A 2 9.47 21.48 -6.86
C PRO A 2 9.59 21.35 -8.38
N THR A 3 10.46 20.47 -8.83
CA THR A 3 10.61 20.13 -10.26
C THR A 3 9.92 18.81 -10.53
N VAL A 4 9.26 18.70 -11.69
CA VAL A 4 8.54 17.50 -12.12
C VAL A 4 9.23 16.93 -13.36
N ALA A 5 9.69 15.68 -13.25
CA ALA A 5 10.12 14.89 -14.41
C ALA A 5 8.95 14.00 -14.84
N PRO A 6 8.18 14.37 -15.86
CA PRO A 6 6.99 13.61 -16.28
C PRO A 6 7.39 12.37 -17.08
N LEU A 7 6.56 11.34 -16.96
CA LEU A 7 6.60 10.12 -17.76
C LEU A 7 5.17 9.80 -18.18
N ASP A 8 4.86 9.97 -19.45
CA ASP A 8 3.54 9.67 -20.00
C ASP A 8 3.52 8.20 -20.45
N LEU A 9 2.82 7.37 -19.68
CA LEU A 9 2.62 5.95 -19.96
C LEU A 9 1.17 5.75 -20.40
N ASP A 10 0.92 4.73 -21.21
CA ASP A 10 -0.43 4.44 -21.69
C ASP A 10 -1.02 3.31 -20.84
N GLY A 11 -1.77 3.64 -19.81
CA GLY A 11 -2.43 2.64 -18.96
C GLY A 11 -2.56 3.04 -17.49
N TYR A 12 -3.33 2.24 -16.77
CA TYR A 12 -3.58 2.44 -15.34
C TYR A 12 -2.32 2.11 -14.52
N CYS A 13 -1.75 3.12 -13.86
CA CYS A 13 -0.64 2.93 -12.92
C CYS A 13 -1.18 2.47 -11.57
N LEU A 14 -1.00 1.20 -11.24
CA LEU A 14 -1.48 0.64 -9.98
C LEU A 14 -0.48 0.77 -8.82
N PHE A 15 0.79 0.99 -9.14
CA PHE A 15 1.87 1.10 -8.16
C PHE A 15 2.98 2.02 -8.67
N ALA A 16 3.46 2.91 -7.80
CA ALA A 16 4.64 3.74 -8.03
C ALA A 16 5.49 3.74 -6.75
N ASP A 17 6.79 3.52 -6.87
CA ASP A 17 7.74 3.53 -5.74
C ASP A 17 9.17 3.67 -6.26
N PHE A 18 10.15 3.49 -5.38
CA PHE A 18 11.57 3.46 -5.68
C PHE A 18 12.16 2.10 -5.30
N ILE A 19 12.85 1.45 -6.25
CA ILE A 19 13.65 0.26 -6.00
C ILE A 19 15.12 0.69 -6.00
N ASP A 20 15.80 0.50 -4.88
CA ASP A 20 17.02 1.21 -4.54
C ASP A 20 16.78 2.73 -4.61
N GLU A 21 17.20 3.41 -5.65
CA GLU A 21 16.90 4.83 -5.88
C GLU A 21 16.20 5.08 -7.22
N THR A 22 15.90 4.00 -7.93
CA THR A 22 15.29 4.02 -9.26
C THR A 22 13.76 4.09 -9.14
N PRO A 23 13.11 5.11 -9.71
CA PRO A 23 11.66 5.15 -9.80
C PRO A 23 11.12 4.00 -10.63
N VAL A 24 10.07 3.33 -10.12
CA VAL A 24 9.40 2.22 -10.81
C VAL A 24 7.89 2.42 -10.81
N TYR A 25 7.25 2.02 -11.89
CA TYR A 25 5.80 2.13 -12.10
C TYR A 25 5.28 0.79 -12.62
N ALA A 26 4.35 0.17 -11.91
CA ALA A 26 3.67 -1.02 -12.39
C ALA A 26 2.31 -0.64 -12.98
N LEU A 27 2.06 -1.05 -14.20
CA LEU A 27 0.82 -0.81 -14.91
C LEU A 27 -0.08 -2.05 -14.90
N ALA A 28 -1.37 -1.84 -14.97
CA ALA A 28 -2.35 -2.92 -15.03
C ALA A 28 -2.23 -3.79 -16.30
N ASP A 29 -1.59 -3.30 -17.36
CA ASP A 29 -1.34 -4.03 -18.60
C ASP A 29 -0.30 -5.15 -18.49
N GLY A 30 0.34 -5.28 -17.33
CA GLY A 30 1.36 -6.31 -17.08
C GLY A 30 2.78 -5.82 -17.13
N THR A 31 3.04 -4.56 -17.45
CA THR A 31 4.37 -3.98 -17.56
C THR A 31 4.84 -3.26 -16.30
N VAL A 32 6.14 -3.27 -16.07
CA VAL A 32 6.82 -2.42 -15.07
C VAL A 32 7.80 -1.51 -15.80
N HIS A 33 7.65 -0.22 -15.58
CA HIS A 33 8.52 0.82 -16.15
C HIS A 33 9.53 1.29 -15.11
N ARG A 34 10.78 1.43 -15.51
CA ARG A 34 11.91 1.89 -14.69
C ARG A 34 12.55 3.11 -15.33
N LEU A 35 12.97 4.07 -14.50
CA LEU A 35 13.71 5.26 -14.93
C LEU A 35 15.16 5.19 -14.41
N ASP A 36 15.98 4.31 -14.98
CA ASP A 36 17.39 4.15 -14.65
C ASP A 36 18.25 4.47 -15.89
N HIS A 37 18.98 5.59 -15.86
CA HIS A 37 19.77 6.08 -17.01
C HIS A 37 19.02 6.14 -18.34
N GLY A 38 17.69 6.13 -18.28
CA GLY A 38 16.75 6.06 -19.41
C GLY A 38 15.46 5.39 -18.99
N HIS A 39 14.53 5.23 -19.92
CA HIS A 39 13.27 4.54 -19.70
C HIS A 39 13.39 3.09 -20.19
N GLN A 40 13.07 2.15 -19.31
CA GLN A 40 13.02 0.71 -19.61
C GLN A 40 11.64 0.17 -19.21
N ALA A 41 11.00 -0.55 -20.11
CA ALA A 41 9.80 -1.34 -19.83
C ALA A 41 10.17 -2.83 -19.70
N VAL A 42 9.64 -3.50 -18.69
CA VAL A 42 9.81 -4.93 -18.42
C VAL A 42 8.44 -5.59 -18.40
N GLU A 43 8.21 -6.56 -19.28
CA GLU A 43 7.00 -7.38 -19.27
C GLU A 43 7.06 -8.35 -18.07
N MET A 44 6.10 -8.20 -17.16
CA MET A 44 6.03 -9.01 -15.94
C MET A 44 4.93 -10.05 -16.00
N HIS A 45 3.75 -9.69 -16.51
CA HIS A 45 2.55 -10.54 -16.50
C HIS A 45 1.67 -10.23 -17.71
N ASP A 46 0.64 -11.05 -17.94
CA ASP A 46 -0.44 -10.72 -18.91
C ASP A 46 -1.30 -9.54 -18.41
N GLY A 47 -1.30 -9.31 -17.10
CA GLY A 47 -1.90 -8.19 -16.38
C GLY A 47 -1.44 -8.22 -14.93
N ILE A 48 -0.99 -7.06 -14.39
CA ILE A 48 -0.61 -6.94 -12.98
C ILE A 48 -1.85 -6.62 -12.16
N THR A 49 -2.10 -7.42 -11.13
CA THR A 49 -3.24 -7.24 -10.20
C THR A 49 -2.84 -6.57 -8.89
N CYS A 50 -1.60 -6.76 -8.48
CA CYS A 50 -1.06 -6.22 -7.22
C CYS A 50 0.47 -6.12 -7.27
N ALA A 51 1.01 -5.19 -6.50
CA ALA A 51 2.45 -4.98 -6.37
C ALA A 51 2.82 -4.48 -4.98
N THR A 52 4.03 -4.77 -4.54
CA THR A 52 4.60 -4.26 -3.29
C THR A 52 6.13 -4.28 -3.37
N ARG A 53 6.79 -3.36 -2.66
CA ARG A 53 8.25 -3.32 -2.53
C ARG A 53 8.72 -4.27 -1.42
N THR A 54 9.90 -4.87 -1.57
CA THR A 54 10.57 -5.58 -0.47
C THR A 54 10.93 -4.62 0.66
N LEU A 55 11.00 -5.12 1.91
CA LEU A 55 11.29 -4.27 3.07
C LEU A 55 12.67 -3.60 3.00
N ASP A 56 13.63 -4.23 2.34
CA ASP A 56 14.97 -3.68 2.09
C ASP A 56 15.02 -2.70 0.91
N GLY A 57 13.91 -2.55 0.18
CA GLY A 57 13.77 -1.65 -0.96
C GLY A 57 14.48 -2.09 -2.24
N LYS A 58 14.96 -3.34 -2.31
CA LYS A 58 15.81 -3.82 -3.42
C LYS A 58 15.06 -4.51 -4.56
N ALA A 59 13.80 -4.85 -4.36
CA ALA A 59 13.00 -5.49 -5.39
C ALA A 59 11.53 -5.08 -5.30
N LEU A 60 10.86 -5.12 -6.45
CA LEU A 60 9.42 -5.07 -6.60
C LEU A 60 8.88 -6.49 -6.70
N ILE A 61 7.86 -6.81 -5.92
CA ILE A 61 7.11 -8.06 -6.02
C ILE A 61 5.77 -7.76 -6.68
N THR A 62 5.45 -8.50 -7.72
CA THR A 62 4.20 -8.36 -8.47
C THR A 62 3.42 -9.67 -8.50
N GLY A 63 2.11 -9.58 -8.51
CA GLY A 63 1.20 -10.68 -8.77
C GLY A 63 0.37 -10.40 -10.02
N GLY A 64 0.12 -11.43 -10.82
CA GLY A 64 -0.54 -11.30 -12.11
C GLY A 64 -1.79 -12.13 -12.29
N GLU A 65 -2.50 -11.83 -13.38
CA GLU A 65 -3.65 -12.60 -13.86
C GLU A 65 -3.24 -13.99 -14.36
N ASP A 66 -1.97 -14.15 -14.74
CA ASP A 66 -1.36 -15.43 -15.12
C ASP A 66 -1.18 -16.40 -13.93
N GLY A 67 -1.48 -15.94 -12.70
CA GLY A 67 -1.34 -16.73 -11.48
C GLY A 67 0.09 -16.87 -10.99
N LEU A 68 1.00 -16.05 -11.51
CA LEU A 68 2.40 -16.03 -11.11
C LEU A 68 2.69 -14.88 -10.16
N VAL A 69 3.72 -15.07 -9.33
CA VAL A 69 4.34 -14.03 -8.51
C VAL A 69 5.78 -13.87 -8.97
N ARG A 70 6.14 -12.65 -9.36
CA ARG A 70 7.48 -12.33 -9.85
C ARG A 70 8.14 -11.25 -9.01
N ALA A 71 9.46 -11.31 -8.91
CA ALA A 71 10.31 -10.28 -8.34
C ALA A 71 11.08 -9.60 -9.46
N LEU A 72 11.12 -8.27 -9.44
CA LEU A 72 11.98 -7.45 -10.30
C LEU A 72 13.03 -6.78 -9.41
N ASN A 73 14.30 -7.05 -9.64
CA ASN A 73 15.39 -6.45 -8.87
C ASN A 73 15.78 -5.05 -9.39
N GLY A 74 16.69 -4.38 -8.67
CA GLY A 74 17.20 -3.06 -9.04
C GLY A 74 17.90 -3.01 -10.40
N GLU A 75 18.38 -4.13 -10.94
CA GLU A 75 19.01 -4.23 -12.26
C GLU A 75 18.00 -4.44 -13.41
N GLY A 76 16.71 -4.61 -13.08
CA GLY A 76 15.66 -4.87 -14.06
C GLY A 76 15.54 -6.34 -14.46
N VAL A 77 16.09 -7.25 -13.68
CA VAL A 77 15.97 -8.69 -13.92
C VAL A 77 14.74 -9.24 -13.18
N ALA A 78 13.83 -9.85 -13.94
CA ALA A 78 12.64 -10.48 -13.43
C ALA A 78 12.88 -11.96 -13.12
N ALA A 79 12.33 -12.47 -12.00
CA ALA A 79 12.38 -13.86 -11.62
C ALA A 79 11.03 -14.32 -11.05
N GLU A 80 10.58 -15.52 -11.42
CA GLU A 80 9.42 -16.15 -10.78
C GLU A 80 9.78 -16.62 -9.36
N ILE A 81 8.94 -16.29 -8.39
CA ILE A 81 9.14 -16.63 -6.99
C ILE A 81 8.00 -17.43 -6.37
N GLY A 82 6.85 -17.50 -7.03
CA GLY A 82 5.70 -18.24 -6.57
C GLY A 82 4.59 -18.33 -7.62
N THR A 83 3.63 -19.22 -7.37
CA THR A 83 2.48 -19.44 -8.24
C THR A 83 1.23 -19.82 -7.45
N ALA A 84 0.07 -19.55 -8.00
CA ALA A 84 -1.24 -20.03 -7.58
C ALA A 84 -1.91 -20.87 -8.68
N GLY A 85 -1.13 -21.42 -9.61
CA GLY A 85 -1.59 -22.12 -10.78
C GLY A 85 -2.25 -21.18 -11.79
N ARG A 86 -3.53 -21.39 -12.07
CA ARG A 86 -4.30 -20.56 -13.03
C ARG A 86 -5.20 -19.51 -12.35
N LYS A 87 -5.05 -19.29 -11.06
CA LYS A 87 -5.85 -18.30 -10.33
C LYS A 87 -5.12 -16.97 -10.29
N TRP A 88 -5.80 -15.89 -10.57
CA TRP A 88 -5.27 -14.54 -10.41
C TRP A 88 -4.76 -14.31 -8.99
N ILE A 89 -3.61 -13.70 -8.87
CA ILE A 89 -3.06 -13.29 -7.58
C ILE A 89 -3.87 -12.08 -7.09
N ALA A 90 -4.56 -12.22 -5.97
CA ALA A 90 -5.39 -11.14 -5.42
C ALA A 90 -4.59 -10.16 -4.56
N ALA A 91 -3.54 -10.64 -3.90
CA ALA A 91 -2.70 -9.83 -3.01
C ALA A 91 -1.29 -10.40 -2.91
N VAL A 92 -0.31 -9.51 -2.72
CA VAL A 92 1.07 -9.84 -2.37
C VAL A 92 1.48 -9.04 -1.14
N ALA A 93 2.37 -9.60 -0.32
CA ALA A 93 2.94 -8.92 0.84
C ALA A 93 4.40 -9.32 1.03
N THR A 94 5.21 -8.39 1.52
CA THR A 94 6.61 -8.62 1.89
C THR A 94 6.78 -8.52 3.41
N GLY A 95 7.63 -9.34 3.95
CA GLY A 95 7.82 -9.49 5.38
C GLY A 95 9.28 -9.51 5.83
N PRO A 96 9.49 -9.61 7.14
CA PRO A 96 10.82 -9.70 7.71
C PRO A 96 11.64 -10.87 7.11
N ASN A 97 12.96 -10.69 7.05
CA ASN A 97 13.91 -11.70 6.56
C ASN A 97 13.66 -12.15 5.11
N GLY A 98 13.16 -11.27 4.26
CA GLY A 98 12.91 -11.58 2.85
C GLY A 98 11.71 -12.50 2.60
N ALA A 99 10.82 -12.67 3.58
CA ALA A 99 9.59 -13.42 3.39
C ALA A 99 8.67 -12.72 2.39
N VAL A 100 8.03 -13.51 1.52
CA VAL A 100 7.02 -13.03 0.56
C VAL A 100 5.77 -13.89 0.69
N ALA A 101 4.60 -13.26 0.73
CA ALA A 101 3.33 -13.97 0.72
C ALA A 101 2.47 -13.52 -0.47
N TRP A 102 1.64 -14.43 -0.94
CA TRP A 102 0.63 -14.15 -1.98
C TRP A 102 -0.66 -14.88 -1.68
N ALA A 103 -1.76 -14.40 -2.25
CA ALA A 103 -3.06 -15.03 -2.11
C ALA A 103 -3.80 -15.11 -3.44
N ALA A 104 -4.55 -16.19 -3.62
CA ALA A 104 -5.47 -16.38 -4.74
C ALA A 104 -6.69 -17.18 -4.28
N GLY A 105 -7.88 -16.63 -4.48
CA GLY A 105 -9.12 -17.21 -3.98
C GLY A 105 -9.08 -17.38 -2.46
N LYS A 106 -9.20 -18.60 -1.97
CA LYS A 106 -9.26 -18.91 -0.52
C LYS A 106 -7.94 -19.37 0.08
N THR A 107 -6.84 -19.24 -0.64
CA THR A 107 -5.54 -19.77 -0.20
C THR A 107 -4.52 -18.64 -0.20
N ALA A 108 -3.75 -18.55 0.87
CA ALA A 108 -2.53 -17.77 0.93
C ALA A 108 -1.30 -18.70 1.03
N TRP A 109 -0.21 -18.26 0.46
CA TRP A 109 1.10 -18.91 0.58
C TRP A 109 2.10 -17.93 1.15
N ALA A 110 3.05 -18.42 1.91
CA ALA A 110 4.18 -17.63 2.36
C ALA A 110 5.49 -18.39 2.09
N ARG A 111 6.36 -17.77 1.30
CA ARG A 111 7.70 -18.24 1.00
C ARG A 111 8.68 -17.60 1.96
N LEU A 112 9.47 -18.42 2.63
CA LEU A 112 10.54 -18.00 3.53
C LEU A 112 11.86 -17.84 2.77
N ASN A 113 12.84 -17.22 3.41
CA ASN A 113 14.16 -16.96 2.81
C ASN A 113 14.94 -18.24 2.46
N ASP A 114 14.68 -19.36 3.15
CA ASP A 114 15.25 -20.69 2.84
C ASP A 114 14.55 -21.39 1.66
N GLY A 115 13.56 -20.74 1.06
CA GLY A 115 12.77 -21.26 -0.05
C GLY A 115 11.56 -22.11 0.36
N ALA A 116 11.39 -22.41 1.65
CA ALA A 116 10.23 -23.14 2.13
C ALA A 116 8.95 -22.34 1.91
N VAL A 117 7.91 -23.03 1.42
CA VAL A 117 6.59 -22.43 1.18
C VAL A 117 5.59 -23.08 2.12
N LYS A 118 4.82 -22.24 2.84
CA LYS A 118 3.69 -22.67 3.67
C LYS A 118 2.39 -22.21 3.06
N GLU A 119 1.37 -23.05 3.17
CA GLU A 119 0.03 -22.80 2.67
C GLU A 119 -0.95 -22.56 3.84
N PHE A 120 -1.86 -21.61 3.66
CA PHE A 120 -2.89 -21.24 4.62
C PHE A 120 -4.24 -21.19 3.89
N ALA A 121 -5.14 -22.07 4.26
CA ALA A 121 -6.49 -22.12 3.71
C ALA A 121 -7.44 -21.29 4.57
N GLU A 122 -8.32 -20.53 3.90
CA GLU A 122 -9.37 -19.72 4.50
C GLU A 122 -10.75 -20.21 4.05
N GLU A 123 -11.76 -19.90 4.84
CA GLU A 123 -13.15 -20.23 4.46
C GLU A 123 -13.70 -19.32 3.35
N ARG A 124 -13.14 -18.11 3.23
CA ARG A 124 -13.56 -17.04 2.30
C ARG A 124 -12.39 -16.57 1.45
N SER A 125 -12.71 -15.95 0.32
CA SER A 125 -11.68 -15.33 -0.52
C SER A 125 -10.88 -14.30 0.25
N ILE A 126 -9.57 -14.32 0.02
CA ILE A 126 -8.60 -13.41 0.61
C ILE A 126 -8.45 -12.23 -0.32
N GLU A 127 -8.66 -11.02 0.19
CA GLU A 127 -8.60 -9.76 -0.54
C GLU A 127 -7.36 -8.93 -0.20
N GLY A 128 -6.70 -9.24 0.93
CA GLY A 128 -5.52 -8.51 1.37
C GLY A 128 -4.61 -9.35 2.25
N LEU A 129 -3.31 -9.02 2.21
CA LEU A 129 -2.26 -9.65 2.99
C LEU A 129 -1.36 -8.59 3.62
N ALA A 130 -0.87 -8.85 4.83
CA ALA A 130 0.20 -8.09 5.44
C ALA A 130 1.02 -8.95 6.40
N PHE A 131 2.34 -8.77 6.41
CA PHE A 131 3.18 -9.28 7.48
C PHE A 131 3.25 -8.32 8.66
N ALA A 132 3.32 -8.87 9.86
CA ALA A 132 3.68 -8.10 11.04
C ALA A 132 5.10 -7.54 10.90
N PRO A 133 5.39 -6.34 11.44
CA PRO A 133 6.71 -5.72 11.33
C PRO A 133 7.80 -6.50 12.09
N LYS A 134 7.39 -7.32 13.04
CA LYS A 134 8.28 -8.21 13.81
C LYS A 134 7.67 -9.60 13.95
N GLY A 135 8.52 -10.60 13.86
CA GLY A 135 8.07 -11.98 13.81
C GLY A 135 7.39 -12.30 12.47
N LEU A 136 7.25 -13.57 12.17
CA LEU A 136 6.63 -14.02 10.92
C LEU A 136 5.16 -14.36 11.18
N ARG A 137 4.32 -13.32 11.45
CA ARG A 137 2.86 -13.42 11.44
C ARG A 137 2.32 -12.79 10.18
N LEU A 138 1.41 -13.49 9.51
CA LEU A 138 0.72 -13.05 8.30
C LEU A 138 -0.74 -12.78 8.65
N ALA A 139 -1.21 -11.57 8.38
CA ALA A 139 -2.62 -11.23 8.42
C ALA A 139 -3.25 -11.40 7.05
N THR A 140 -4.44 -12.00 6.99
CA THR A 140 -5.33 -12.02 5.82
C THR A 140 -6.51 -11.08 6.06
N ALA A 141 -7.02 -10.43 5.01
CA ALA A 141 -8.32 -9.76 5.00
C ALA A 141 -9.30 -10.55 4.16
N ARG A 142 -10.50 -10.76 4.66
CA ARG A 142 -11.57 -11.54 4.01
C ARG A 142 -12.95 -11.03 4.39
N TYR A 143 -13.99 -11.60 3.80
CA TYR A 143 -15.35 -11.30 4.25
C TYR A 143 -15.54 -11.73 5.71
N ASN A 144 -16.12 -10.84 6.53
CA ASN A 144 -16.31 -10.93 7.98
C ASN A 144 -15.02 -10.93 8.80
N GLY A 145 -13.99 -10.20 8.34
CA GLY A 145 -12.80 -9.93 9.14
C GLY A 145 -11.48 -10.37 8.50
N GLY A 146 -10.63 -11.00 9.28
CA GLY A 146 -9.34 -11.51 8.85
C GLY A 146 -8.84 -12.62 9.77
N THR A 147 -7.67 -13.16 9.47
CA THR A 147 -7.02 -14.19 10.28
C THR A 147 -5.55 -13.85 10.45
N LEU A 148 -5.01 -14.06 11.64
CA LEU A 148 -3.57 -13.97 11.92
C LEU A 148 -2.96 -15.37 11.93
N HIS A 149 -2.11 -15.65 10.97
CA HIS A 149 -1.38 -16.91 10.85
C HIS A 149 0.04 -16.81 11.39
N TRP A 150 0.53 -17.89 12.00
CA TRP A 150 1.90 -18.07 12.40
C TRP A 150 2.69 -18.73 11.27
N VAL A 151 3.55 -17.97 10.60
CA VAL A 151 4.30 -18.49 9.45
C VAL A 151 5.51 -19.33 9.88
N ALA A 152 6.26 -18.90 10.89
CA ALA A 152 7.47 -19.60 11.34
C ALA A 152 7.19 -20.81 12.26
N THR A 153 6.00 -20.90 12.85
CA THR A 153 5.65 -21.92 13.85
C THR A 153 4.32 -22.59 13.50
N SER A 154 3.94 -23.59 14.29
CA SER A 154 2.65 -24.30 14.18
C SER A 154 1.60 -23.74 15.14
N GLY A 155 1.69 -22.46 15.51
CA GLY A 155 0.70 -21.79 16.35
C GLY A 155 -0.70 -21.80 15.71
N LYS A 156 -1.73 -21.87 16.54
CA LYS A 156 -3.11 -21.78 16.04
C LYS A 156 -3.37 -20.39 15.47
N PRO A 157 -4.08 -20.27 14.33
CA PRO A 157 -4.48 -18.99 13.80
C PRO A 157 -5.42 -18.26 14.79
N VAL A 158 -5.44 -16.93 14.70
CA VAL A 158 -6.30 -16.06 15.52
C VAL A 158 -7.24 -15.32 14.58
N ASP A 159 -8.54 -15.52 14.77
CA ASP A 159 -9.56 -14.82 13.99
C ASP A 159 -9.76 -13.38 14.48
N LEU A 160 -9.83 -12.47 13.52
CA LEU A 160 -10.14 -11.06 13.69
C LEU A 160 -11.56 -10.84 13.16
N GLU A 161 -12.56 -11.12 13.99
CA GLU A 161 -13.95 -11.09 13.55
C GLU A 161 -14.52 -9.67 13.53
N TRP A 162 -15.08 -9.29 12.39
CA TRP A 162 -15.91 -8.11 12.22
C TRP A 162 -16.74 -8.22 10.95
N LYS A 163 -18.05 -7.95 11.06
CA LYS A 163 -18.99 -8.05 9.94
C LYS A 163 -18.67 -7.05 8.83
N GLY A 164 -18.63 -7.51 7.60
CA GLY A 164 -18.44 -6.73 6.39
C GLY A 164 -17.35 -7.27 5.47
N ALA A 165 -17.16 -6.63 4.32
CA ALA A 165 -16.16 -7.03 3.34
C ALA A 165 -14.84 -6.27 3.57
N HIS A 166 -13.85 -6.95 4.15
CA HIS A 166 -12.52 -6.41 4.36
C HIS A 166 -11.68 -6.61 3.10
N THR A 167 -11.13 -5.52 2.55
CA THR A 167 -10.54 -5.50 1.20
C THR A 167 -9.02 -5.32 1.19
N SER A 168 -8.44 -4.89 2.30
CA SER A 168 -6.99 -4.81 2.49
C SER A 168 -6.67 -4.87 3.98
N VAL A 169 -5.43 -5.14 4.35
CA VAL A 169 -4.98 -5.22 5.74
C VAL A 169 -3.57 -4.64 5.88
N MET A 170 -3.30 -4.01 7.02
CA MET A 170 -1.99 -3.47 7.36
C MET A 170 -1.76 -3.53 8.87
N PHE A 171 -0.54 -3.80 9.29
CA PHE A 171 -0.11 -3.63 10.68
C PHE A 171 0.33 -2.19 10.93
N SER A 172 0.16 -1.71 12.16
CA SER A 172 0.87 -0.51 12.60
C SER A 172 2.39 -0.78 12.65
N PRO A 173 3.25 0.22 12.46
CA PRO A 173 4.71 0.03 12.47
C PRO A 173 5.28 -0.56 13.76
N ASP A 174 4.61 -0.36 14.90
CA ASP A 174 4.96 -0.97 16.20
C ASP A 174 4.38 -2.38 16.40
N GLY A 175 3.53 -2.84 15.48
CA GLY A 175 2.88 -4.16 15.50
C GLY A 175 1.76 -4.32 16.53
N LYS A 176 1.29 -3.23 17.15
CA LYS A 176 0.23 -3.29 18.17
C LYS A 176 -1.18 -3.36 17.59
N TYR A 177 -1.35 -2.86 16.37
CA TYR A 177 -2.65 -2.79 15.72
C TYR A 177 -2.61 -3.50 14.36
N VAL A 178 -3.73 -4.11 14.02
CA VAL A 178 -4.08 -4.50 12.65
C VAL A 178 -5.26 -3.64 12.22
N VAL A 179 -5.18 -3.07 11.04
CA VAL A 179 -6.23 -2.25 10.46
C VAL A 179 -6.59 -2.81 9.09
N THR A 180 -7.87 -2.79 8.76
CA THR A 180 -8.39 -3.20 7.45
C THR A 180 -9.18 -2.06 6.83
N THR A 181 -9.14 -1.95 5.51
CA THR A 181 -10.11 -1.18 4.73
C THR A 181 -11.33 -2.04 4.45
N MET A 182 -12.48 -1.42 4.31
CA MET A 182 -13.74 -2.10 4.09
C MET A 182 -14.46 -1.57 2.85
N GLN A 183 -15.24 -2.43 2.21
CA GLN A 183 -16.11 -2.03 1.10
C GLN A 183 -17.18 -1.01 1.54
N GLU A 184 -17.51 -1.01 2.82
CA GLU A 184 -18.53 -0.18 3.45
C GLU A 184 -18.05 1.24 3.79
N ASN A 185 -17.08 1.79 3.06
CA ASN A 185 -16.52 3.13 3.27
C ASN A 185 -16.07 3.39 4.72
N ALA A 186 -15.37 2.45 5.29
CA ALA A 186 -14.85 2.51 6.65
C ALA A 186 -13.51 1.77 6.76
N LEU A 187 -12.81 2.03 7.85
CA LEU A 187 -11.74 1.15 8.32
C LEU A 187 -12.18 0.48 9.62
N HIS A 188 -11.68 -0.73 9.82
CA HIS A 188 -11.81 -1.44 11.07
C HIS A 188 -10.43 -1.86 11.57
N GLY A 189 -10.22 -1.86 12.87
CA GLY A 189 -8.94 -2.24 13.46
C GLY A 189 -9.08 -3.03 14.74
N TRP A 190 -8.04 -3.74 15.10
CA TRP A 190 -7.92 -4.50 16.35
C TRP A 190 -6.60 -4.13 17.03
N ARG A 191 -6.69 -3.88 18.35
CA ARG A 191 -5.50 -3.83 19.20
C ARG A 191 -5.16 -5.25 19.60
N LEU A 192 -3.94 -5.69 19.28
CA LEU A 192 -3.58 -7.12 19.38
C LEU A 192 -3.34 -7.62 20.81
N ASP A 193 -3.13 -6.73 21.79
CA ASP A 193 -2.88 -7.12 23.17
C ASP A 193 -4.14 -7.68 23.86
N ASP A 194 -5.30 -7.10 23.57
CA ASP A 194 -6.57 -7.43 24.22
C ASP A 194 -7.72 -7.67 23.23
N MET A 195 -7.41 -7.68 21.94
CA MET A 195 -8.34 -7.86 20.83
C MET A 195 -9.46 -6.80 20.79
N LYS A 196 -9.27 -5.67 21.47
CA LYS A 196 -10.22 -4.56 21.42
C LYS A 196 -10.25 -3.98 20.01
N HIS A 197 -11.44 -3.98 19.45
CA HIS A 197 -11.65 -3.47 18.10
C HIS A 197 -12.00 -1.97 18.09
N MET A 198 -11.79 -1.33 16.94
CA MET A 198 -12.08 0.07 16.70
C MET A 198 -12.62 0.27 15.28
N ARG A 199 -13.51 1.23 15.12
CA ARG A 199 -14.07 1.59 13.82
C ARG A 199 -13.79 3.05 13.50
N MET A 200 -13.28 3.28 12.30
CA MET A 200 -13.03 4.60 11.73
C MET A 200 -13.97 4.77 10.54
N SER A 201 -14.94 5.66 10.64
CA SER A 201 -16.03 5.82 9.65
C SER A 201 -16.30 7.29 9.36
N GLY A 202 -17.23 7.57 8.45
CA GLY A 202 -17.55 8.93 8.00
C GLY A 202 -17.03 9.26 6.62
N TYR A 203 -16.47 8.28 5.92
CA TYR A 203 -15.98 8.48 4.56
C TYR A 203 -17.12 8.51 3.54
N PRO A 204 -17.13 9.50 2.63
CA PRO A 204 -18.10 9.53 1.53
C PRO A 204 -17.81 8.49 0.45
N ALA A 205 -16.55 8.02 0.34
CA ALA A 205 -16.15 7.00 -0.61
C ALA A 205 -15.25 5.93 0.04
N LYS A 206 -15.02 4.83 -0.68
CA LYS A 206 -14.13 3.76 -0.26
C LYS A 206 -12.69 4.27 -0.06
N VAL A 207 -12.05 3.86 1.05
CA VAL A 207 -10.64 4.09 1.28
C VAL A 207 -9.83 3.14 0.40
N LYS A 208 -9.13 3.68 -0.61
CA LYS A 208 -8.28 2.91 -1.54
C LYS A 208 -6.80 3.02 -1.23
N SER A 209 -6.38 4.13 -0.61
CA SER A 209 -4.98 4.42 -0.28
C SER A 209 -4.85 4.82 1.18
N TRP A 210 -3.81 4.34 1.83
CA TRP A 210 -3.49 4.60 3.21
C TRP A 210 -1.99 4.48 3.47
N SER A 211 -1.49 5.23 4.46
CA SER A 211 -0.07 5.26 4.78
C SER A 211 0.15 5.61 6.25
N TRP A 212 1.03 4.85 6.91
CA TRP A 212 1.46 5.18 8.26
C TRP A 212 2.53 6.27 8.24
N SER A 213 2.45 7.21 9.19
CA SER A 213 3.56 8.14 9.44
C SER A 213 4.80 7.38 9.95
N ALA A 214 5.98 7.93 9.75
CA ALA A 214 7.27 7.33 10.08
C ALA A 214 7.36 6.74 11.49
N LYS A 215 6.75 7.43 12.47
CA LYS A 215 6.73 7.01 13.89
C LYS A 215 5.49 6.20 14.27
N GLY A 216 4.63 5.85 13.31
CA GLY A 216 3.38 5.10 13.54
C GLY A 216 2.35 5.81 14.41
N LYS A 217 2.48 7.13 14.60
CA LYS A 217 1.53 7.92 15.40
C LYS A 217 0.26 8.28 14.66
N TRP A 218 0.30 8.24 13.34
CA TRP A 218 -0.76 8.67 12.45
C TRP A 218 -0.96 7.68 11.32
N LEU A 219 -2.22 7.48 10.94
CA LEU A 219 -2.61 6.75 9.73
C LEU A 219 -3.35 7.69 8.80
N ALA A 220 -2.70 8.09 7.71
CA ALA A 220 -3.32 8.89 6.64
C ALA A 220 -4.11 8.00 5.69
N THR A 221 -5.28 8.48 5.24
CA THR A 221 -6.20 7.71 4.38
C THR A 221 -6.85 8.60 3.33
N SER A 222 -7.17 8.01 2.18
CA SER A 222 -7.96 8.60 1.09
C SER A 222 -9.47 8.40 1.31
N GLY A 223 -10.30 8.74 0.31
CA GLY A 223 -11.72 8.45 0.29
C GLY A 223 -12.62 9.59 0.79
N ALA A 224 -12.07 10.79 0.96
CA ALA A 224 -12.77 12.01 1.33
C ALA A 224 -12.21 13.21 0.53
N PRO A 225 -12.85 14.41 0.56
CA PRO A 225 -12.28 15.62 0.00
C PRO A 225 -11.01 16.14 0.67
N ALA A 226 -10.61 15.50 1.78
CA ALA A 226 -9.37 15.72 2.51
C ALA A 226 -8.65 14.40 2.76
N ALA A 227 -7.34 14.42 3.00
CA ALA A 227 -6.67 13.31 3.62
C ALA A 227 -7.11 13.20 5.09
N ILE A 228 -7.72 12.08 5.45
CA ILE A 228 -8.19 11.83 6.82
C ILE A 228 -7.06 11.15 7.59
N VAL A 229 -6.57 11.79 8.66
CA VAL A 229 -5.38 11.35 9.39
C VAL A 229 -5.75 10.97 10.82
N TRP A 230 -5.81 9.67 11.07
CA TRP A 230 -6.23 9.11 12.36
C TRP A 230 -5.09 9.06 13.36
N PRO A 231 -5.29 9.55 14.61
CA PRO A 231 -4.26 9.51 15.65
C PRO A 231 -4.20 8.12 16.30
N PHE A 232 -3.05 7.47 16.18
CA PHE A 232 -2.75 6.19 16.82
C PHE A 232 -1.80 6.32 18.03
N SER A 233 -1.49 7.55 18.44
CA SER A 233 -0.71 7.80 19.65
C SER A 233 -1.53 7.53 20.92
N GLY A 234 -0.89 6.91 21.91
CA GLY A 234 -1.52 6.59 23.18
C GLY A 234 -2.11 5.19 23.25
N LYS A 235 -2.67 4.83 24.42
CA LYS A 235 -3.10 3.46 24.74
C LYS A 235 -4.28 2.96 23.90
N ASP A 236 -5.21 3.86 23.55
CA ASP A 236 -6.48 3.48 22.92
C ASP A 236 -6.53 3.78 21.40
N GLY A 237 -5.37 4.09 20.79
CA GLY A 237 -5.28 4.39 19.36
C GLY A 237 -6.20 5.58 18.99
N PRO A 238 -7.00 5.46 17.92
CA PRO A 238 -7.90 6.51 17.43
C PRO A 238 -9.20 6.64 18.23
N MET A 239 -9.48 5.74 19.18
CA MET A 239 -10.74 5.70 19.90
C MET A 239 -10.99 6.99 20.71
N GLY A 240 -12.16 7.61 20.47
CA GLY A 240 -12.57 8.85 21.16
C GLY A 240 -11.81 10.10 20.72
N LYS A 241 -11.04 10.03 19.63
CA LYS A 241 -10.30 11.16 19.07
C LYS A 241 -10.81 11.51 17.69
N ALA A 242 -10.85 12.80 17.37
CA ALA A 242 -11.12 13.26 16.01
C ALA A 242 -9.88 13.07 15.12
N PRO A 243 -10.05 12.67 13.86
CA PRO A 243 -8.96 12.71 12.89
C PRO A 243 -8.63 14.16 12.51
N LEU A 244 -7.45 14.36 11.91
CA LEU A 244 -7.15 15.57 11.18
C LEU A 244 -7.74 15.47 9.76
N GLU A 245 -8.18 16.58 9.22
CA GLU A 245 -8.59 16.73 7.82
C GLU A 245 -7.59 17.66 7.13
N LEU A 246 -6.75 17.10 6.26
CA LEU A 246 -5.63 17.81 5.66
C LEU A 246 -5.77 17.96 4.15
N GLY A 247 -5.40 19.11 3.63
CA GLY A 247 -5.44 19.38 2.20
C GLY A 247 -6.86 19.38 1.61
N THR A 248 -7.86 19.91 2.34
CA THR A 248 -9.26 19.86 1.91
C THR A 248 -9.49 20.58 0.59
N ARG A 249 -10.17 19.91 -0.35
CA ARG A 249 -10.63 20.46 -1.63
C ARG A 249 -12.10 20.10 -1.82
N GLY A 250 -12.96 21.12 -1.96
CA GLY A 250 -14.41 20.92 -1.95
C GLY A 250 -14.96 20.17 -3.15
N ASP A 251 -14.26 20.21 -4.27
CA ASP A 251 -14.64 19.65 -5.56
C ASP A 251 -13.79 18.46 -6.01
N GLN A 252 -12.78 18.09 -5.21
CA GLN A 252 -11.86 16.99 -5.53
C GLN A 252 -11.82 15.96 -4.41
N MET A 253 -11.69 14.70 -4.79
CA MET A 253 -11.49 13.60 -3.84
C MET A 253 -10.00 13.28 -3.69
N VAL A 254 -9.56 13.02 -2.48
CA VAL A 254 -8.27 12.41 -2.23
C VAL A 254 -8.31 10.94 -2.64
N THR A 255 -7.47 10.57 -3.59
CA THR A 255 -7.40 9.23 -4.17
C THR A 255 -6.17 8.46 -3.76
N ALA A 256 -5.06 9.15 -3.47
CA ALA A 256 -3.82 8.55 -3.00
C ALA A 256 -3.19 9.37 -1.87
N VAL A 257 -2.53 8.68 -0.93
CA VAL A 257 -1.77 9.29 0.16
C VAL A 257 -0.46 8.54 0.39
N ALA A 258 0.61 9.28 0.71
CA ALA A 258 1.89 8.71 1.11
C ALA A 258 2.52 9.56 2.21
N CYS A 259 2.73 8.99 3.40
CA CYS A 259 3.43 9.68 4.48
C CYS A 259 4.93 9.76 4.20
N HIS A 260 5.53 10.91 4.54
CA HIS A 260 6.95 11.12 4.43
C HIS A 260 7.73 10.14 5.34
N PRO A 261 8.89 9.61 4.90
CA PRO A 261 9.60 8.57 5.63
C PRO A 261 10.20 9.01 6.96
N GLN A 262 10.34 10.32 7.22
CA GLN A 262 10.99 10.85 8.42
C GLN A 262 10.16 11.92 9.14
N GLU A 263 9.42 12.74 8.39
CA GLU A 263 8.69 13.90 8.92
C GLU A 263 7.18 13.62 9.02
N ASP A 264 6.49 14.36 9.88
CA ASP A 264 5.02 14.32 10.00
C ASP A 264 4.39 15.17 8.87
N ILE A 265 4.57 14.69 7.63
CA ILE A 265 4.08 15.25 6.36
C ILE A 265 3.42 14.11 5.57
N VAL A 266 2.38 14.44 4.82
CA VAL A 266 1.75 13.52 3.87
C VAL A 266 1.71 14.13 2.47
N ALA A 267 2.10 13.35 1.46
CA ALA A 267 1.76 13.64 0.07
C ALA A 267 0.32 13.18 -0.19
N VAL A 268 -0.47 14.06 -0.79
CA VAL A 268 -1.90 13.88 -1.03
C VAL A 268 -2.16 14.05 -2.53
N GLY A 269 -2.66 13.01 -3.17
CA GLY A 269 -3.03 12.99 -4.58
C GLY A 269 -4.54 13.03 -4.74
N TYR A 270 -5.00 13.80 -5.73
CA TYR A 270 -6.41 14.10 -5.95
C TYR A 270 -6.94 13.50 -7.26
N SER A 271 -8.27 13.52 -7.39
CA SER A 271 -9.00 13.02 -8.55
C SER A 271 -8.74 13.80 -9.84
N ASP A 272 -8.21 15.03 -9.77
CA ASP A 272 -7.78 15.85 -10.92
C ASP A 272 -6.30 15.71 -11.27
N GLY A 273 -5.57 14.82 -10.57
CA GLY A 273 -4.14 14.60 -10.77
C GLY A 273 -3.22 15.57 -10.00
N MET A 274 -3.78 16.49 -9.20
CA MET A 274 -2.98 17.38 -8.34
C MET A 274 -2.30 16.60 -7.22
N VAL A 275 -1.11 17.07 -6.82
CA VAL A 275 -0.38 16.51 -5.65
C VAL A 275 0.06 17.65 -4.74
N LEU A 276 -0.29 17.54 -3.45
CA LEU A 276 0.15 18.43 -2.38
C LEU A 276 1.07 17.69 -1.40
N ALA A 277 1.95 18.40 -0.69
CA ALA A 277 2.50 17.96 0.58
C ALA A 277 1.86 18.78 1.70
N VAL A 278 1.40 18.11 2.76
CA VAL A 278 0.70 18.76 3.88
C VAL A 278 1.32 18.33 5.19
N ARG A 279 1.67 19.29 6.03
CA ARG A 279 2.25 19.04 7.35
C ARG A 279 1.15 18.82 8.40
N PHE A 280 1.33 17.83 9.29
CA PHE A 280 0.30 17.43 10.25
C PHE A 280 0.08 18.49 11.36
N GLU A 281 1.14 19.16 11.79
CA GLU A 281 1.12 20.06 12.94
C GLU A 281 0.20 21.28 12.74
N ASP A 282 0.27 21.90 11.56
CA ASP A 282 -0.40 23.17 11.26
C ASP A 282 -1.20 23.17 9.97
N GLY A 283 -1.26 22.03 9.25
CA GLY A 283 -1.95 21.91 7.96
C GLY A 283 -1.31 22.72 6.84
N LYS A 284 -0.06 23.21 7.00
CA LYS A 284 0.62 23.97 5.94
C LYS A 284 0.81 23.12 4.69
N GLU A 285 0.38 23.69 3.57
CA GLU A 285 0.39 23.04 2.26
C GLU A 285 1.52 23.55 1.37
N VAL A 286 2.09 22.64 0.61
CA VAL A 286 3.01 22.95 -0.50
C VAL A 286 2.47 22.25 -1.75
N LEU A 287 2.26 23.03 -2.82
CA LEU A 287 1.89 22.47 -4.12
C LEU A 287 3.12 21.78 -4.72
N LEU A 288 3.03 20.44 -4.86
CA LEU A 288 4.08 19.63 -5.48
C LEU A 288 3.87 19.53 -7.00
N ARG A 289 2.62 19.33 -7.41
CA ARG A 289 2.23 19.19 -8.82
C ARG A 289 0.83 19.76 -9.04
N ARG A 290 0.66 20.51 -10.11
CA ARG A 290 -0.67 20.93 -10.60
C ARG A 290 -1.44 19.74 -11.14
N GLY A 291 -2.74 19.88 -11.34
CA GLY A 291 -3.58 18.83 -11.94
C GLY A 291 -3.01 18.29 -13.25
N GLY A 292 -3.34 17.04 -13.54
CA GLY A 292 -2.84 16.29 -14.69
C GLY A 292 -3.92 15.42 -15.33
N LYS A 293 -3.52 14.30 -15.93
CA LYS A 293 -4.43 13.36 -16.58
C LYS A 293 -4.95 12.33 -15.59
N GLY A 294 -6.21 12.47 -15.18
CA GLY A 294 -6.90 11.50 -14.34
C GLY A 294 -6.49 11.48 -12.87
N PRO A 295 -7.22 10.71 -12.05
CA PRO A 295 -6.97 10.58 -10.62
C PRO A 295 -5.58 10.02 -10.33
N VAL A 296 -4.92 10.56 -9.29
CA VAL A 296 -3.68 9.97 -8.78
C VAL A 296 -4.01 8.61 -8.17
N SER A 297 -3.41 7.54 -8.68
CA SER A 297 -3.65 6.17 -8.24
C SER A 297 -2.54 5.62 -7.35
N ALA A 298 -1.31 6.15 -7.48
CA ALA A 298 -0.15 5.72 -6.73
C ALA A 298 0.75 6.90 -6.33
N LEU A 299 1.25 6.87 -5.09
CA LEU A 299 2.21 7.84 -4.55
C LEU A 299 3.20 7.12 -3.65
N ALA A 300 4.48 7.47 -3.76
CA ALA A 300 5.50 7.04 -2.81
C ALA A 300 6.61 8.08 -2.67
N TRP A 301 7.12 8.25 -1.47
CA TRP A 301 8.35 8.98 -1.21
C TRP A 301 9.56 8.07 -1.40
N ASP A 302 10.67 8.64 -1.86
CA ASP A 302 11.96 7.98 -1.75
C ASP A 302 12.40 7.88 -0.27
N LYS A 303 13.40 7.06 0.01
CA LYS A 303 13.87 6.80 1.39
C LYS A 303 14.35 8.06 2.13
N ASP A 304 14.85 9.05 1.37
CA ASP A 304 15.41 10.28 1.92
C ASP A 304 14.35 11.39 2.07
N GLY A 305 13.16 11.21 1.50
CA GLY A 305 12.05 12.15 1.58
C GLY A 305 12.19 13.38 0.68
N TYR A 306 13.02 13.31 -0.35
CA TYR A 306 13.23 14.42 -1.28
C TYR A 306 12.51 14.27 -2.62
N ARG A 307 12.12 13.04 -2.97
CA ARG A 307 11.43 12.76 -4.24
C ARG A 307 10.12 12.03 -3.98
N VAL A 308 9.11 12.35 -4.76
CA VAL A 308 7.81 11.67 -4.78
C VAL A 308 7.60 11.08 -6.16
N ALA A 309 7.47 9.76 -6.23
CA ALA A 309 6.95 9.08 -7.42
C ALA A 309 5.43 9.19 -7.39
N PHE A 310 4.83 9.52 -8.53
CA PHE A 310 3.38 9.55 -8.71
C PHE A 310 2.97 8.80 -9.97
N GLY A 311 1.79 8.22 -9.93
CA GLY A 311 1.13 7.63 -11.08
C GLY A 311 -0.37 7.90 -11.04
N SER A 312 -1.00 7.94 -12.21
CA SER A 312 -2.44 8.17 -12.35
C SER A 312 -3.16 7.00 -13.01
N GLU A 313 -4.48 7.00 -12.91
CA GLU A 313 -5.34 6.03 -13.61
C GLU A 313 -5.24 6.14 -15.15
N ALA A 314 -4.72 7.25 -15.66
CA ALA A 314 -4.55 7.52 -17.09
C ALA A 314 -3.09 7.44 -17.57
N GLY A 315 -2.18 6.85 -16.77
CA GLY A 315 -0.77 6.69 -17.14
C GLY A 315 0.10 7.94 -17.02
N ASP A 316 -0.45 9.03 -16.47
CA ASP A 316 0.33 10.24 -16.19
C ASP A 316 1.19 10.00 -14.95
N CYS A 317 2.44 9.65 -15.16
CA CYS A 317 3.40 9.25 -14.15
C CYS A 317 4.56 10.25 -14.05
N GLY A 318 5.44 10.05 -13.08
CA GLY A 318 6.68 10.84 -12.98
C GLY A 318 7.22 10.96 -11.57
N VAL A 319 8.29 11.74 -11.47
CA VAL A 319 8.95 12.06 -10.20
C VAL A 319 8.89 13.56 -9.94
N ILE A 320 8.56 13.91 -8.72
CA ILE A 320 8.62 15.28 -8.20
C ILE A 320 9.84 15.37 -7.28
N ASP A 321 10.80 16.26 -7.58
CA ASP A 321 11.91 16.57 -6.68
C ASP A 321 11.60 17.88 -5.93
N ILE A 322 11.57 17.82 -4.60
CA ILE A 322 11.22 18.97 -3.76
C ILE A 322 12.40 19.89 -3.45
N ARG A 323 13.62 19.51 -3.82
CA ARG A 323 14.83 20.34 -3.63
C ARG A 323 14.90 21.50 -4.62
N GLY A 324 14.27 21.36 -5.77
CA GLY A 324 14.14 22.40 -6.78
C GLY A 324 15.19 22.35 -7.86
#